data_13a8fdc9e229241bc31519e923a126f6
#
_entry.id   13a8fdc9e229241bc31519e923a126f6
#
_cell.length_a   1.000
_cell.length_b   1.000
_cell.length_c   1.000
_cell.angle_alpha   90.00
_cell.angle_beta   90.00
_cell.angle_gamma   90.00
#
_symmetry.space_group_name_H-M   'P 1'
#
loop_
_entity.id
_entity.type
_entity.pdbx_description
1 polymer ?
#
loop_
_entity_poly.entity_id
_entity_poly.type
_entity_poly.pdbx_seq_one_letter_code
_entity_poly.pdbx_strand_id
1 'polypeptide(L)'
;MSSYFECSGNGPIVTTKAGKIRGYLWNTTYTFQGIKYANAKRFQMPEEIQPWDGIKDATSYGYVCPLLTQDVPNGEIMVPHRYWPMDEHCQYLNVWTQTLDTLAKKTVMVWLHGGGFYAGSSIEQIAYDGTNLSQFGDVVVVSLNHRLNLLGYLNLSEYGEKYWNSGNVGNADIVAALRWIRDNIEAFGGDPQNVTLFGQSGGGMKIWTLMQTPEADGLYHKAIIQSGVLEDFIDEENTDAKPLIRAMLQELNMEESDIEKWEDMPYRELADAYNKVSDKVLAEGGYIGGHPIRNSYYMGDPLKIGFSEYAQKVPVLIGSVFGEMGFAPGLIGRNQMTQEELIRIVEKRFGEHTQSVIQAYAQAYPGRSIADLTTYDIFFRKPVIDFVKKRKTYKQSNIYAYVFAVEFPLDDGKPAWHCSDLAFVFHNTDKVPVANMPGVTDKLEEKMCKAWVNFAKTGIPFIDETIAWPACTEETENYMVIDNDKWQVREKFDYELVKQVADSGMKSPFSIKERRKMLQKTQKEAEEKGVFLH
;
A
#
# COMPACT_ATOMS: atom_id res chain seq x y z
N MET A 1 -17.90 -22.10 -21.60
CA MET A 1 -16.74 -22.45 -22.46
C MET A 1 -15.84 -23.38 -21.69
N SER A 2 -15.24 -24.41 -22.33
CA SER A 2 -14.23 -25.23 -21.66
C SER A 2 -13.00 -24.36 -21.36
N SER A 3 -12.46 -24.42 -20.13
CA SER A 3 -11.20 -23.74 -19.78
C SER A 3 -10.04 -24.39 -20.58
N TYR A 4 -9.19 -23.53 -21.14
CA TYR A 4 -7.97 -23.94 -21.82
C TYR A 4 -6.76 -23.69 -20.91
N PHE A 5 -5.91 -24.70 -20.72
CA PHE A 5 -4.69 -24.58 -19.93
C PHE A 5 -3.52 -25.20 -20.69
N GLU A 6 -2.44 -24.45 -20.85
CA GLU A 6 -1.20 -24.92 -21.45
C GLU A 6 0.00 -24.64 -20.52
N CYS A 7 0.62 -25.71 -20.05
CA CYS A 7 1.88 -25.70 -19.32
C CYS A 7 2.70 -26.91 -19.75
N SER A 8 3.43 -26.79 -20.85
CA SER A 8 4.18 -27.91 -21.46
C SER A 8 5.66 -27.57 -21.60
N GLY A 9 6.46 -28.55 -22.00
CA GLY A 9 7.88 -28.33 -22.30
C GLY A 9 8.14 -27.26 -23.36
N ASN A 10 7.17 -27.06 -24.28
CA ASN A 10 7.17 -26.05 -25.31
C ASN A 10 6.21 -24.88 -24.99
N GLY A 11 5.68 -24.81 -23.74
CA GLY A 11 4.72 -23.80 -23.31
C GLY A 11 5.20 -22.37 -23.46
N PRO A 12 4.44 -21.37 -22.99
CA PRO A 12 4.84 -19.97 -23.17
C PRO A 12 6.24 -19.70 -22.62
N ILE A 13 7.18 -19.37 -23.50
CA ILE A 13 8.57 -19.09 -23.14
C ILE A 13 8.91 -17.68 -23.62
N VAL A 14 9.48 -16.87 -22.75
CA VAL A 14 10.03 -15.55 -23.08
C VAL A 14 11.53 -15.51 -22.78
N THR A 15 12.22 -14.64 -23.51
CA THR A 15 13.65 -14.38 -23.28
C THR A 15 13.79 -13.07 -22.53
N THR A 16 14.32 -13.13 -21.31
CA THR A 16 14.71 -11.97 -20.52
C THR A 16 16.20 -11.66 -20.71
N LYS A 17 16.64 -10.50 -20.20
CA LYS A 17 18.07 -10.11 -20.21
C LYS A 17 18.97 -11.20 -19.58
N ALA A 18 18.49 -11.88 -18.55
CA ALA A 18 19.28 -12.88 -17.82
C ALA A 18 19.14 -14.30 -18.38
N GLY A 19 18.07 -14.64 -19.09
CA GLY A 19 17.86 -15.97 -19.65
C GLY A 19 16.39 -16.25 -19.99
N LYS A 20 16.10 -17.48 -20.41
CA LYS A 20 14.75 -17.88 -20.78
C LYS A 20 13.94 -18.32 -19.56
N ILE A 21 12.67 -17.92 -19.53
CA ILE A 21 11.71 -18.37 -18.54
C ILE A 21 10.45 -18.91 -19.20
N ARG A 22 9.84 -19.91 -18.56
CA ARG A 22 8.61 -20.53 -19.01
C ARG A 22 7.49 -20.25 -18.01
N GLY A 23 6.38 -19.70 -18.51
CA GLY A 23 5.13 -19.55 -17.79
C GLY A 23 4.08 -20.59 -18.21
N TYR A 24 2.82 -20.21 -18.06
CA TYR A 24 1.68 -20.96 -18.55
C TYR A 24 0.63 -20.04 -19.19
N LEU A 25 -0.24 -20.61 -19.99
CA LEU A 25 -1.40 -19.95 -20.57
C LEU A 25 -2.65 -20.54 -19.92
N TRP A 26 -3.47 -19.67 -19.33
CA TRP A 26 -4.79 -20.04 -18.82
C TRP A 26 -5.85 -19.21 -19.57
N ASN A 27 -6.71 -19.90 -20.30
CA ASN A 27 -7.64 -19.29 -21.23
C ASN A 27 -6.92 -18.37 -22.23
N THR A 28 -6.95 -17.07 -22.02
CA THR A 28 -6.28 -16.07 -22.88
C THR A 28 -5.12 -15.36 -22.19
N THR A 29 -4.87 -15.66 -20.91
CA THR A 29 -3.86 -14.94 -20.12
C THR A 29 -2.58 -15.74 -20.00
N TYR A 30 -1.50 -15.19 -20.52
CA TYR A 30 -0.15 -15.65 -20.25
C TYR A 30 0.25 -15.22 -18.84
N THR A 31 0.68 -16.18 -18.04
CA THR A 31 1.02 -15.97 -16.63
C THR A 31 2.43 -16.47 -16.34
N PHE A 32 3.22 -15.62 -15.72
CA PHE A 32 4.58 -15.95 -15.25
C PHE A 32 4.68 -15.54 -13.78
N GLN A 33 4.94 -16.51 -12.91
CA GLN A 33 4.96 -16.34 -11.46
C GLN A 33 6.32 -16.71 -10.88
N GLY A 34 6.74 -16.00 -9.83
CA GLY A 34 8.00 -16.27 -9.15
C GLY A 34 9.24 -15.96 -9.99
N ILE A 35 9.18 -14.91 -10.81
CA ILE A 35 10.34 -14.44 -11.56
C ILE A 35 11.26 -13.71 -10.58
N LYS A 36 12.48 -14.22 -10.39
CA LYS A 36 13.48 -13.55 -9.57
C LYS A 36 14.03 -12.32 -10.30
N TYR A 37 13.92 -11.13 -9.70
CA TYR A 37 14.37 -9.89 -10.33
C TYR A 37 15.69 -9.37 -9.79
N ALA A 38 16.10 -9.77 -8.57
CA ALA A 38 17.38 -9.41 -7.95
C ALA A 38 17.83 -10.47 -6.97
N ASN A 39 19.13 -10.47 -6.65
CA ASN A 39 19.70 -11.11 -5.47
C ASN A 39 19.91 -10.06 -4.40
N ALA A 40 19.75 -10.43 -3.13
CA ALA A 40 20.04 -9.52 -2.03
C ALA A 40 20.65 -10.29 -0.85
N LYS A 41 21.73 -9.76 -0.31
CA LYS A 41 22.23 -10.13 1.00
C LYS A 41 21.50 -9.33 2.05
N ARG A 42 21.36 -9.88 3.26
CA ARG A 42 20.69 -9.22 4.36
C ARG A 42 21.32 -7.85 4.63
N PHE A 43 20.47 -6.81 4.77
CA PHE A 43 20.83 -5.41 5.02
C PHE A 43 21.64 -4.70 3.92
N GLN A 44 21.94 -5.36 2.81
CA GLN A 44 22.74 -4.81 1.71
C GLN A 44 21.87 -4.49 0.49
N MET A 45 22.39 -3.63 -0.38
CA MET A 45 21.73 -3.26 -1.62
C MET A 45 21.48 -4.51 -2.50
N PRO A 46 20.37 -4.56 -3.25
CA PRO A 46 20.11 -5.64 -4.18
C PRO A 46 21.10 -5.61 -5.35
N GLU A 47 21.45 -6.80 -5.84
CA GLU A 47 22.35 -7.03 -6.97
C GLU A 47 21.59 -7.60 -8.16
N GLU A 48 22.06 -7.32 -9.38
CA GLU A 48 21.49 -7.92 -10.60
C GLU A 48 21.65 -9.44 -10.60
N ILE A 49 20.66 -10.11 -11.21
CA ILE A 49 20.70 -11.56 -11.37
C ILE A 49 21.76 -11.92 -12.41
N GLN A 50 22.51 -12.97 -12.12
CA GLN A 50 23.47 -13.50 -13.07
C GLN A 50 22.75 -14.23 -14.23
N PRO A 51 23.22 -14.08 -15.47
CA PRO A 51 22.69 -14.83 -16.60
C PRO A 51 22.76 -16.36 -16.39
N TRP A 52 21.83 -17.07 -17.01
CA TRP A 52 21.78 -18.54 -16.96
C TRP A 52 21.50 -19.15 -18.33
N ASP A 53 21.95 -20.38 -18.49
CA ASP A 53 21.63 -21.21 -19.64
C ASP A 53 20.36 -22.04 -19.41
N GLY A 54 19.68 -22.40 -20.51
CA GLY A 54 18.44 -23.20 -20.46
C GLY A 54 17.21 -22.38 -20.11
N ILE A 55 16.16 -23.08 -19.65
CA ILE A 55 14.85 -22.50 -19.35
C ILE A 55 14.56 -22.70 -17.87
N LYS A 56 14.25 -21.61 -17.15
CA LYS A 56 13.74 -21.68 -15.77
C LYS A 56 12.22 -21.60 -15.76
N ASP A 57 11.58 -22.35 -14.87
CA ASP A 57 10.16 -22.29 -14.68
C ASP A 57 9.74 -21.05 -13.87
N ALA A 58 8.71 -20.37 -14.36
CA ALA A 58 8.02 -19.26 -13.73
C ALA A 58 6.51 -19.61 -13.65
N THR A 59 6.19 -20.77 -13.07
CA THR A 59 4.86 -21.36 -13.03
C THR A 59 4.25 -21.41 -11.64
N SER A 60 4.97 -20.93 -10.63
CA SER A 60 4.50 -20.82 -9.24
C SER A 60 5.08 -19.57 -8.59
N TYR A 61 4.36 -19.02 -7.60
CA TYR A 61 4.85 -17.88 -6.84
C TYR A 61 6.19 -18.19 -6.14
N GLY A 62 7.05 -17.16 -6.08
CA GLY A 62 8.25 -17.17 -5.26
C GLY A 62 7.97 -16.93 -3.78
N TYR A 63 9.03 -16.89 -2.97
CA TYR A 63 8.92 -16.60 -1.54
C TYR A 63 8.38 -15.21 -1.26
N VAL A 64 7.75 -15.05 -0.09
CA VAL A 64 7.34 -13.78 0.47
C VAL A 64 8.28 -13.39 1.62
N CYS A 65 8.37 -12.09 1.94
CA CYS A 65 9.22 -11.62 3.02
C CYS A 65 8.75 -12.15 4.37
N PRO A 66 9.64 -12.64 5.24
CA PRO A 66 9.30 -13.05 6.60
C PRO A 66 8.69 -11.91 7.41
N LEU A 67 7.72 -12.22 8.25
CA LEU A 67 7.07 -11.28 9.16
C LEU A 67 7.80 -11.23 10.51
N LEU A 68 7.71 -10.10 11.22
CA LEU A 68 8.21 -9.96 12.59
C LEU A 68 7.48 -10.91 13.56
N THR A 69 6.19 -11.13 13.35
CA THR A 69 5.38 -12.08 14.11
C THR A 69 4.74 -13.04 13.12
N GLN A 70 5.26 -14.27 13.04
CA GLN A 70 4.94 -15.22 11.97
C GLN A 70 3.73 -16.11 12.27
N ASP A 71 3.29 -16.17 13.51
CA ASP A 71 2.25 -17.04 14.03
C ASP A 71 0.90 -16.34 14.28
N VAL A 72 0.83 -15.03 13.99
CA VAL A 72 -0.41 -14.27 14.09
C VAL A 72 -1.02 -14.08 12.70
N PRO A 73 -2.24 -14.59 12.45
CA PRO A 73 -2.92 -14.38 11.18
C PRO A 73 -3.26 -12.90 10.98
N ASN A 74 -3.42 -12.49 9.71
CA ASN A 74 -3.92 -11.17 9.38
C ASN A 74 -5.34 -10.98 9.96
N GLY A 75 -5.58 -9.86 10.66
CA GLY A 75 -6.86 -9.54 11.29
C GLY A 75 -7.96 -9.10 10.34
N GLU A 76 -7.66 -8.87 9.05
CA GLU A 76 -8.64 -8.55 8.03
C GLU A 76 -9.27 -9.84 7.51
N ILE A 77 -10.50 -10.15 7.97
CA ILE A 77 -11.19 -11.43 7.72
C ILE A 77 -12.23 -11.36 6.58
N MET A 78 -12.52 -10.17 6.07
CA MET A 78 -13.57 -9.98 5.06
C MET A 78 -13.08 -10.28 3.64
N VAL A 79 -11.78 -10.32 3.42
CA VAL A 79 -11.16 -10.68 2.15
C VAL A 79 -10.33 -11.95 2.34
N PRO A 80 -10.46 -12.97 1.46
CA PRO A 80 -9.66 -14.19 1.57
C PRO A 80 -8.16 -13.90 1.47
N HIS A 81 -7.40 -14.36 2.48
CA HIS A 81 -5.95 -14.24 2.56
C HIS A 81 -5.25 -15.55 2.25
N ARG A 82 -4.09 -15.46 1.62
CA ARG A 82 -3.21 -16.58 1.32
C ARG A 82 -1.92 -16.44 2.11
N TYR A 83 -1.48 -17.53 2.71
CA TYR A 83 -0.19 -17.65 3.36
C TYR A 83 0.76 -18.42 2.46
N TRP A 84 2.02 -18.01 2.39
CA TRP A 84 3.00 -18.57 1.48
C TRP A 84 4.34 -18.77 2.18
N PRO A 85 5.19 -19.71 1.71
CA PRO A 85 6.53 -19.88 2.27
C PRO A 85 7.31 -18.56 2.32
N MET A 86 7.89 -18.28 3.49
CA MET A 86 8.63 -17.06 3.78
C MET A 86 10.12 -17.30 3.64
N ASP A 87 10.83 -16.36 2.99
CA ASP A 87 12.29 -16.36 2.89
C ASP A 87 12.76 -14.93 2.68
N GLU A 88 13.92 -14.57 3.21
CA GLU A 88 14.50 -13.24 3.00
C GLU A 88 14.95 -12.99 1.55
N HIS A 89 15.16 -14.07 0.79
CA HIS A 89 15.37 -14.01 -0.67
C HIS A 89 14.03 -13.87 -1.42
N CYS A 90 13.22 -12.91 -1.01
CA CYS A 90 11.85 -12.69 -1.49
C CYS A 90 11.76 -11.77 -2.74
N GLN A 91 12.87 -11.46 -3.40
CA GLN A 91 12.93 -10.55 -4.56
C GLN A 91 12.35 -11.22 -5.81
N TYR A 92 11.02 -11.45 -5.80
CA TYR A 92 10.27 -12.07 -6.89
C TYR A 92 9.15 -11.17 -7.39
N LEU A 93 8.85 -11.28 -8.69
CA LEU A 93 7.69 -10.62 -9.30
C LEU A 93 6.86 -11.62 -10.12
N ASN A 94 5.65 -11.20 -10.45
CA ASN A 94 4.70 -11.98 -11.25
C ASN A 94 4.21 -11.10 -12.40
N VAL A 95 3.90 -11.70 -13.55
CA VAL A 95 3.42 -11.00 -14.76
C VAL A 95 2.20 -11.70 -15.32
N TRP A 96 1.15 -10.92 -15.65
CA TRP A 96 -0.03 -11.36 -16.39
C TRP A 96 -0.18 -10.49 -17.64
N THR A 97 -0.38 -11.12 -18.79
CA THR A 97 -0.50 -10.42 -20.07
C THR A 97 -1.39 -11.17 -21.06
N GLN A 98 -1.97 -10.45 -22.00
CA GLN A 98 -2.81 -11.03 -23.06
C GLN A 98 -2.02 -11.35 -24.34
N THR A 99 -0.73 -10.97 -24.40
CA THR A 99 0.10 -11.20 -25.58
C THR A 99 1.57 -11.29 -25.23
N LEU A 100 2.33 -12.05 -25.99
CA LEU A 100 3.81 -12.08 -25.95
C LEU A 100 4.42 -11.39 -27.18
N ASP A 101 3.63 -10.65 -27.95
CA ASP A 101 4.13 -9.84 -29.07
C ASP A 101 4.90 -8.62 -28.53
N THR A 102 6.21 -8.60 -28.74
CA THR A 102 7.10 -7.53 -28.28
C THR A 102 6.80 -6.16 -28.90
N LEU A 103 6.01 -6.13 -29.98
CA LEU A 103 5.58 -4.89 -30.65
C LEU A 103 4.24 -4.35 -30.11
N ALA A 104 3.55 -5.09 -29.25
CA ALA A 104 2.22 -4.73 -28.77
C ALA A 104 2.20 -3.45 -27.90
N LYS A 105 3.32 -3.13 -27.21
CA LYS A 105 3.49 -1.90 -26.42
C LYS A 105 2.31 -1.61 -25.48
N LYS A 106 1.86 -2.63 -24.76
CA LYS A 106 0.77 -2.52 -23.79
C LYS A 106 1.20 -1.70 -22.57
N THR A 107 0.28 -0.91 -22.03
CA THR A 107 0.47 -0.23 -20.74
C THR A 107 0.81 -1.23 -19.66
N VAL A 108 1.77 -0.90 -18.79
CA VAL A 108 2.21 -1.73 -17.67
C VAL A 108 1.67 -1.14 -16.36
N MET A 109 0.98 -1.95 -15.58
CA MET A 109 0.50 -1.59 -14.24
C MET A 109 1.26 -2.42 -13.20
N VAL A 110 2.00 -1.77 -12.31
CA VAL A 110 2.85 -2.42 -11.30
C VAL A 110 2.23 -2.26 -9.93
N TRP A 111 1.79 -3.37 -9.34
CA TRP A 111 1.19 -3.42 -8.02
C TRP A 111 2.24 -3.46 -6.91
N LEU A 112 2.11 -2.53 -5.97
CA LEU A 112 2.82 -2.52 -4.70
C LEU A 112 1.83 -2.83 -3.58
N HIS A 113 2.06 -3.94 -2.85
CA HIS A 113 1.16 -4.42 -1.81
C HIS A 113 1.17 -3.56 -0.53
N GLY A 114 0.10 -3.67 0.26
CA GLY A 114 -0.07 -3.02 1.55
C GLY A 114 0.76 -3.61 2.69
N GLY A 115 0.31 -3.37 3.93
CA GLY A 115 0.99 -3.85 5.14
C GLY A 115 2.09 -2.90 5.66
N GLY A 116 2.00 -1.61 5.37
CA GLY A 116 3.02 -0.62 5.73
C GLY A 116 4.35 -0.94 5.04
N PHE A 117 5.44 -0.79 5.79
CA PHE A 117 6.77 -1.28 5.44
C PHE A 117 7.12 -2.56 6.22
N TYR A 118 6.16 -3.13 6.96
CA TYR A 118 6.38 -4.20 7.95
C TYR A 118 5.90 -5.57 7.49
N ALA A 119 4.82 -5.65 6.73
CA ALA A 119 4.11 -6.90 6.44
C ALA A 119 3.51 -6.92 5.04
N GLY A 120 2.82 -8.01 4.71
CA GLY A 120 2.12 -8.20 3.45
C GLY A 120 2.95 -8.89 2.38
N SER A 121 2.30 -9.16 1.25
CA SER A 121 2.93 -9.70 0.05
C SER A 121 2.09 -9.42 -1.19
N SER A 122 2.69 -9.60 -2.36
CA SER A 122 2.02 -9.42 -3.66
C SER A 122 0.94 -10.47 -3.95
N ILE A 123 0.80 -11.48 -3.11
CA ILE A 123 -0.13 -12.62 -3.28
C ILE A 123 -1.02 -12.82 -2.06
N GLU A 124 -0.88 -12.01 -1.03
CA GLU A 124 -1.57 -12.16 0.24
C GLU A 124 -3.09 -12.19 0.07
N GLN A 125 -3.67 -11.20 -0.60
CA GLN A 125 -5.09 -11.18 -0.89
C GLN A 125 -5.38 -11.81 -2.26
N ILE A 126 -6.45 -12.59 -2.33
CA ILE A 126 -6.92 -13.15 -3.61
C ILE A 126 -7.32 -12.04 -4.59
N ALA A 127 -7.69 -10.88 -4.07
CA ALA A 127 -7.99 -9.67 -4.85
C ALA A 127 -6.80 -9.18 -5.70
N TYR A 128 -5.55 -9.53 -5.36
CA TYR A 128 -4.35 -9.08 -6.08
C TYR A 128 -4.03 -9.89 -7.34
N ASP A 129 -4.82 -10.91 -7.68
CA ASP A 129 -4.62 -11.68 -8.90
C ASP A 129 -4.78 -10.79 -10.14
N GLY A 130 -3.75 -10.73 -10.97
CA GLY A 130 -3.71 -9.81 -12.12
C GLY A 130 -4.47 -10.28 -13.35
N THR A 131 -5.06 -11.48 -13.33
CA THR A 131 -5.70 -12.10 -14.53
C THR A 131 -6.84 -11.24 -15.05
N ASN A 132 -7.84 -10.92 -14.21
CA ASN A 132 -9.03 -10.20 -14.65
C ASN A 132 -8.70 -8.75 -15.04
N LEU A 133 -7.83 -8.05 -14.27
CA LEU A 133 -7.38 -6.71 -14.64
C LEU A 133 -6.64 -6.69 -15.98
N SER A 134 -5.77 -7.68 -16.23
CA SER A 134 -5.05 -7.81 -17.49
C SER A 134 -6.01 -8.06 -18.67
N GLN A 135 -7.01 -8.92 -18.49
CA GLN A 135 -8.02 -9.22 -19.52
C GLN A 135 -8.91 -8.01 -19.79
N PHE A 136 -9.49 -7.42 -18.75
CA PHE A 136 -10.43 -6.31 -18.87
C PHE A 136 -9.75 -5.06 -19.46
N GLY A 137 -8.55 -4.76 -18.95
CA GLY A 137 -7.81 -3.57 -19.33
C GLY A 137 -7.01 -3.69 -20.62
N ASP A 138 -6.76 -4.90 -21.11
CA ASP A 138 -5.75 -5.17 -22.13
C ASP A 138 -4.41 -4.51 -21.78
N VAL A 139 -3.92 -4.80 -20.58
CA VAL A 139 -2.69 -4.27 -19.99
C VAL A 139 -1.80 -5.39 -19.48
N VAL A 140 -0.51 -5.11 -19.33
CA VAL A 140 0.40 -5.98 -18.58
C VAL A 140 0.30 -5.63 -17.11
N VAL A 141 -0.03 -6.61 -16.26
CA VAL A 141 -0.06 -6.45 -14.81
C VAL A 141 1.18 -7.10 -14.22
N VAL A 142 1.86 -6.38 -13.35
CA VAL A 142 3.01 -6.89 -12.59
C VAL A 142 2.73 -6.73 -11.11
N SER A 143 3.05 -7.74 -10.29
CA SER A 143 3.08 -7.62 -8.84
C SER A 143 4.43 -8.09 -8.32
N LEU A 144 4.89 -7.55 -7.20
CA LEU A 144 6.23 -7.87 -6.69
C LEU A 144 6.27 -7.97 -5.16
N ASN A 145 7.18 -8.82 -4.67
CA ASN A 145 7.62 -8.89 -3.28
C ASN A 145 8.97 -8.20 -3.12
N HIS A 146 9.22 -7.65 -1.97
CA HIS A 146 10.46 -6.98 -1.59
C HIS A 146 10.71 -7.17 -0.09
N ARG A 147 11.91 -6.87 0.38
CA ARG A 147 12.21 -6.93 1.82
C ARG A 147 11.42 -5.90 2.60
N LEU A 148 10.95 -6.31 3.77
CA LEU A 148 10.13 -5.57 4.72
C LEU A 148 10.80 -5.54 6.10
N ASN A 149 10.22 -4.80 7.03
CA ASN A 149 10.60 -4.77 8.45
C ASN A 149 12.10 -4.64 8.68
N LEU A 150 12.70 -5.44 9.55
CA LEU A 150 14.15 -5.39 9.80
C LEU A 150 14.99 -5.68 8.55
N LEU A 151 14.51 -6.59 7.69
CA LEU A 151 15.22 -6.97 6.48
C LEU A 151 15.28 -5.85 5.45
N GLY A 152 14.28 -4.97 5.44
CA GLY A 152 14.15 -3.88 4.49
C GLY A 152 14.55 -2.50 5.00
N TYR A 153 14.48 -2.28 6.33
CA TYR A 153 14.47 -0.93 6.91
C TYR A 153 15.20 -0.79 8.26
N LEU A 154 16.08 -1.72 8.62
CA LEU A 154 16.93 -1.56 9.80
C LEU A 154 18.17 -0.72 9.45
N ASN A 155 18.35 0.41 10.11
CA ASN A 155 19.49 1.29 9.87
C ASN A 155 20.76 0.78 10.55
N LEU A 156 21.66 0.17 9.78
CA LEU A 156 22.98 -0.29 10.21
C LEU A 156 24.12 0.55 9.58
N SER A 157 23.83 1.72 9.03
CA SER A 157 24.80 2.50 8.26
C SER A 157 26.08 2.87 9.01
N GLU A 158 26.03 2.93 10.34
CA GLU A 158 27.19 3.24 11.19
C GLU A 158 28.07 2.00 11.52
N TYR A 159 27.62 0.80 11.13
CA TYR A 159 28.30 -0.46 11.46
C TYR A 159 29.09 -1.07 10.28
N GLY A 160 29.25 -0.34 9.19
CA GLY A 160 30.07 -0.74 8.06
C GLY A 160 29.60 -0.16 6.73
N GLU A 161 30.52 0.09 5.81
CA GLU A 161 30.27 0.71 4.51
C GLU A 161 29.25 -0.11 3.67
N LYS A 162 29.28 -1.44 3.74
CA LYS A 162 28.33 -2.33 3.05
C LYS A 162 26.87 -2.10 3.49
N TYR A 163 26.63 -1.51 4.65
CA TYR A 163 25.29 -1.21 5.22
C TYR A 163 24.85 0.24 5.00
N TRP A 164 25.58 1.02 4.20
CA TRP A 164 25.36 2.48 4.04
C TRP A 164 23.89 2.86 3.79
N ASN A 165 23.11 1.99 3.13
CA ASN A 165 21.71 2.22 2.78
C ASN A 165 20.74 1.17 3.40
N SER A 166 21.16 0.46 4.44
CA SER A 166 20.39 -0.63 5.03
C SER A 166 18.98 -0.21 5.49
N GLY A 167 18.81 1.05 5.90
CA GLY A 167 17.49 1.62 6.24
C GLY A 167 16.55 1.84 5.04
N ASN A 168 17.00 1.59 3.79
CA ASN A 168 16.22 1.81 2.58
C ASN A 168 16.25 0.63 1.61
N VAL A 169 16.83 -0.52 1.99
CA VAL A 169 17.02 -1.63 1.04
C VAL A 169 15.69 -2.25 0.59
N GLY A 170 14.61 -2.10 1.37
CA GLY A 170 13.27 -2.49 0.93
C GLY A 170 12.79 -1.66 -0.27
N ASN A 171 13.03 -0.35 -0.27
CA ASN A 171 12.77 0.52 -1.43
C ASN A 171 13.76 0.23 -2.56
N ALA A 172 15.02 -0.09 -2.25
CA ALA A 172 16.01 -0.46 -3.26
C ALA A 172 15.62 -1.75 -4.01
N ASP A 173 15.00 -2.72 -3.34
CA ASP A 173 14.43 -3.90 -3.99
C ASP A 173 13.33 -3.51 -5.00
N ILE A 174 12.43 -2.58 -4.63
CA ILE A 174 11.40 -2.09 -5.56
C ILE A 174 12.04 -1.40 -6.77
N VAL A 175 13.05 -0.56 -6.57
CA VAL A 175 13.80 0.08 -7.67
C VAL A 175 14.47 -0.97 -8.55
N ALA A 176 15.04 -2.02 -7.98
CA ALA A 176 15.62 -3.13 -8.74
C ALA A 176 14.57 -3.86 -9.58
N ALA A 177 13.36 -4.09 -9.03
CA ALA A 177 12.23 -4.66 -9.78
C ALA A 177 11.80 -3.74 -10.94
N LEU A 178 11.74 -2.43 -10.72
CA LEU A 178 11.40 -1.45 -11.76
C LEU A 178 12.47 -1.41 -12.88
N ARG A 179 13.76 -1.53 -12.54
CA ARG A 179 14.84 -1.69 -13.52
C ARG A 179 14.69 -2.99 -14.31
N TRP A 180 14.34 -4.08 -13.63
CA TRP A 180 14.04 -5.35 -14.29
C TRP A 180 12.85 -5.20 -15.27
N ILE A 181 11.78 -4.51 -14.89
CA ILE A 181 10.62 -4.22 -15.75
C ILE A 181 11.06 -3.42 -16.97
N ARG A 182 11.80 -2.32 -16.79
CA ARG A 182 12.34 -1.52 -17.90
C ARG A 182 13.11 -2.38 -18.92
N ASP A 183 13.93 -3.32 -18.44
CA ASP A 183 14.85 -4.08 -19.27
C ASP A 183 14.18 -5.32 -19.93
N ASN A 184 13.01 -5.77 -19.43
CA ASN A 184 12.46 -7.06 -19.83
C ASN A 184 10.98 -7.05 -20.23
N ILE A 185 10.20 -6.01 -19.89
CA ILE A 185 8.73 -6.07 -20.01
C ILE A 185 8.24 -6.12 -21.47
N GLU A 186 9.08 -5.70 -22.43
CA GLU A 186 8.78 -5.85 -23.86
C GLU A 186 8.60 -7.33 -24.26
N ALA A 187 9.34 -8.25 -23.64
CA ALA A 187 9.19 -9.69 -23.88
C ALA A 187 7.78 -10.22 -23.48
N PHE A 188 7.06 -9.46 -22.69
CA PHE A 188 5.70 -9.74 -22.25
C PHE A 188 4.66 -8.82 -22.93
N GLY A 189 5.04 -8.17 -24.04
CA GLY A 189 4.18 -7.25 -24.79
C GLY A 189 3.99 -5.87 -24.13
N GLY A 190 4.69 -5.55 -23.04
CA GLY A 190 4.57 -4.30 -22.32
C GLY A 190 5.39 -3.15 -22.89
N ASP A 191 5.02 -1.91 -22.58
CA ASP A 191 5.75 -0.71 -22.93
C ASP A 191 6.54 -0.20 -21.71
N PRO A 192 7.89 -0.28 -21.70
CA PRO A 192 8.69 0.23 -20.60
C PRO A 192 8.61 1.76 -20.43
N GLN A 193 8.07 2.48 -21.42
CA GLN A 193 7.84 3.93 -21.36
C GLN A 193 6.42 4.29 -20.91
N ASN A 194 5.59 3.30 -20.57
CA ASN A 194 4.23 3.53 -20.08
C ASN A 194 3.92 2.67 -18.85
N VAL A 195 4.68 2.88 -17.79
CA VAL A 195 4.60 2.16 -16.51
C VAL A 195 3.84 3.00 -15.49
N THR A 196 2.80 2.45 -14.90
CA THR A 196 2.01 3.05 -13.82
C THR A 196 2.21 2.24 -12.54
N LEU A 197 2.70 2.88 -11.48
CA LEU A 197 2.69 2.28 -10.15
C LEU A 197 1.29 2.43 -9.55
N PHE A 198 0.76 1.37 -8.97
CA PHE A 198 -0.46 1.45 -8.19
C PHE A 198 -0.31 0.65 -6.90
N GLY A 199 -0.85 1.19 -5.81
CA GLY A 199 -0.69 0.56 -4.50
C GLY A 199 -1.65 1.13 -3.48
N GLN A 200 -2.02 0.28 -2.52
CA GLN A 200 -2.94 0.62 -1.46
C GLN A 200 -2.24 0.52 -0.11
N SER A 201 -2.63 1.39 0.85
CA SER A 201 -2.03 1.38 2.20
C SER A 201 -0.50 1.53 2.12
N GLY A 202 0.23 0.61 2.73
CA GLY A 202 1.70 0.54 2.60
C GLY A 202 2.22 0.54 1.17
N GLY A 203 1.45 0.03 0.20
CA GLY A 203 1.79 0.11 -1.22
C GLY A 203 1.78 1.54 -1.76
N GLY A 204 0.76 2.31 -1.39
CA GLY A 204 0.71 3.74 -1.68
C GLY A 204 1.81 4.53 -0.97
N MET A 205 2.13 4.15 0.29
CA MET A 205 3.25 4.75 1.04
C MET A 205 4.60 4.49 0.34
N LYS A 206 4.81 3.29 -0.19
CA LYS A 206 6.01 2.96 -0.99
C LYS A 206 6.09 3.83 -2.24
N ILE A 207 4.97 3.99 -2.98
CA ILE A 207 4.90 4.91 -4.13
C ILE A 207 5.28 6.33 -3.72
N TRP A 208 4.71 6.82 -2.63
CA TRP A 208 5.00 8.15 -2.11
C TRP A 208 6.48 8.34 -1.78
N THR A 209 7.14 7.35 -1.15
CA THR A 209 8.59 7.41 -0.90
C THR A 209 9.43 7.28 -2.17
N LEU A 210 8.99 6.48 -3.17
CA LEU A 210 9.66 6.39 -4.47
C LEU A 210 9.64 7.71 -5.24
N MET A 211 8.63 8.56 -5.04
CA MET A 211 8.60 9.92 -5.61
C MET A 211 9.73 10.82 -5.10
N GLN A 212 10.43 10.42 -4.05
CA GLN A 212 11.58 11.11 -3.46
C GLN A 212 12.85 10.25 -3.47
N THR A 213 12.88 9.26 -4.35
CA THR A 213 14.01 8.35 -4.55
C THR A 213 14.55 8.58 -5.98
N PRO A 214 15.63 9.36 -6.16
CA PRO A 214 16.17 9.69 -7.50
C PRO A 214 16.48 8.47 -8.37
N GLU A 215 16.85 7.35 -7.76
CA GLU A 215 17.11 6.07 -8.44
C GLU A 215 15.86 5.46 -9.10
N ALA A 216 14.67 5.93 -8.74
CA ALA A 216 13.40 5.53 -9.34
C ALA A 216 12.97 6.44 -10.51
N ASP A 217 13.61 7.57 -10.70
CA ASP A 217 13.27 8.54 -11.74
C ASP A 217 13.39 7.91 -13.13
N GLY A 218 12.36 8.07 -13.97
CA GLY A 218 12.30 7.48 -15.30
C GLY A 218 11.92 6.00 -15.35
N LEU A 219 11.77 5.32 -14.21
CA LEU A 219 11.33 3.92 -14.16
C LEU A 219 9.81 3.75 -14.06
N TYR A 220 9.08 4.81 -13.76
CA TYR A 220 7.62 4.86 -13.78
C TYR A 220 7.15 6.21 -14.33
N HIS A 221 5.92 6.27 -14.83
CA HIS A 221 5.42 7.42 -15.59
C HIS A 221 4.12 7.99 -15.02
N LYS A 222 3.41 7.21 -14.19
CA LYS A 222 2.19 7.59 -13.50
C LYS A 222 2.10 6.87 -12.15
N ALA A 223 1.30 7.41 -11.23
CA ALA A 223 1.13 6.85 -9.90
C ALA A 223 -0.34 6.86 -9.47
N ILE A 224 -0.79 5.75 -8.88
CA ILE A 224 -2.10 5.61 -8.22
C ILE A 224 -1.86 5.27 -6.76
N ILE A 225 -2.29 6.15 -5.85
CA ILE A 225 -2.08 6.04 -4.41
C ILE A 225 -3.44 5.88 -3.74
N GLN A 226 -3.75 4.66 -3.29
CA GLN A 226 -5.01 4.31 -2.61
C GLN A 226 -4.78 4.23 -1.11
N SER A 227 -5.37 5.14 -0.33
CA SER A 227 -5.20 5.18 1.14
C SER A 227 -3.74 5.00 1.57
N GLY A 228 -2.82 5.77 0.94
CA GLY A 228 -1.39 5.52 1.03
C GLY A 228 -0.54 6.68 1.53
N VAL A 229 -1.15 7.75 2.02
CA VAL A 229 -0.44 8.89 2.65
C VAL A 229 -0.88 8.99 4.10
N LEU A 230 0.06 9.00 5.02
CA LEU A 230 -0.18 9.08 6.47
C LEU A 230 0.61 10.23 7.09
N GLU A 231 0.01 10.89 8.08
CA GLU A 231 0.67 11.90 8.90
C GLU A 231 1.50 11.23 10.00
N ASP A 232 2.72 11.72 10.23
CA ASP A 232 3.63 11.28 11.31
C ASP A 232 3.93 9.76 11.35
N PHE A 233 3.79 9.06 10.23
CA PHE A 233 4.16 7.65 10.14
C PHE A 233 5.68 7.45 10.06
N ILE A 234 6.39 8.35 9.39
CA ILE A 234 7.85 8.35 9.27
C ILE A 234 8.41 9.38 10.24
N ASP A 235 9.24 8.92 11.19
CA ASP A 235 9.98 9.80 12.09
C ASP A 235 11.30 10.22 11.43
N GLU A 236 11.25 11.27 10.62
CA GLU A 236 12.44 11.77 9.91
C GLU A 236 13.41 12.55 10.80
N GLU A 237 12.96 12.95 11.99
CA GLU A 237 13.78 13.74 12.94
C GLU A 237 14.69 12.85 13.78
N ASN A 238 14.32 11.59 13.98
CA ASN A 238 15.08 10.63 14.75
C ASN A 238 15.32 9.35 13.93
N THR A 239 16.52 9.17 13.44
CA THR A 239 16.96 8.00 12.66
C THR A 239 18.16 7.30 13.32
N ASP A 240 18.54 7.70 14.54
CA ASP A 240 19.61 7.05 15.30
C ASP A 240 19.17 5.67 15.78
N ALA A 241 19.67 4.64 15.12
CA ALA A 241 19.37 3.25 15.44
C ALA A 241 20.22 2.67 16.58
N LYS A 242 21.24 3.37 17.08
CA LYS A 242 22.14 2.83 18.12
C LYS A 242 21.41 2.35 19.38
N PRO A 243 20.41 3.07 19.93
CA PRO A 243 19.69 2.57 21.10
C PRO A 243 19.00 1.22 20.82
N LEU A 244 18.36 1.07 19.66
CA LEU A 244 17.73 -0.17 19.24
C LEU A 244 18.75 -1.29 19.05
N ILE A 245 19.84 -1.02 18.31
CA ILE A 245 20.87 -2.02 18.02
C ILE A 245 21.50 -2.51 19.30
N ARG A 246 21.85 -1.62 20.25
CA ARG A 246 22.40 -2.01 21.55
C ARG A 246 21.44 -2.85 22.38
N ALA A 247 20.16 -2.49 22.40
CA ALA A 247 19.15 -3.28 23.10
C ALA A 247 19.01 -4.69 22.50
N MET A 248 19.02 -4.80 21.17
CA MET A 248 18.99 -6.09 20.47
C MET A 248 20.25 -6.92 20.73
N LEU A 249 21.45 -6.30 20.70
CA LEU A 249 22.72 -6.98 21.00
C LEU A 249 22.71 -7.54 22.43
N GLN A 250 22.26 -6.74 23.42
CA GLN A 250 22.13 -7.19 24.80
C GLN A 250 21.17 -8.39 24.92
N GLU A 251 20.03 -8.34 24.25
CA GLU A 251 19.06 -9.44 24.24
C GLU A 251 19.64 -10.72 23.64
N LEU A 252 20.47 -10.58 22.60
CA LEU A 252 21.16 -11.68 21.91
C LEU A 252 22.45 -12.13 22.61
N ASN A 253 22.87 -11.48 23.70
CA ASN A 253 24.17 -11.69 24.36
C ASN A 253 25.35 -11.52 23.39
N MET A 254 25.34 -10.45 22.60
CA MET A 254 26.33 -10.13 21.56
C MET A 254 26.93 -8.72 21.80
N GLU A 255 28.09 -8.48 21.20
CA GLU A 255 28.78 -7.19 21.21
C GLU A 255 28.65 -6.47 19.86
N GLU A 256 28.98 -5.16 19.80
CA GLU A 256 28.91 -4.39 18.53
C GLU A 256 29.80 -4.99 17.42
N SER A 257 30.91 -5.65 17.77
CA SER A 257 31.78 -6.36 16.83
C SER A 257 31.12 -7.59 16.18
N ASP A 258 30.00 -8.04 16.73
CA ASP A 258 29.28 -9.23 16.25
C ASP A 258 28.16 -8.90 15.24
N ILE A 259 27.97 -7.63 14.87
CA ILE A 259 26.89 -7.19 13.97
C ILE A 259 26.89 -7.98 12.64
N GLU A 260 28.04 -8.30 12.10
CA GLU A 260 28.13 -9.08 10.86
C GLU A 260 27.54 -10.48 10.99
N LYS A 261 27.48 -11.06 12.18
CA LYS A 261 26.85 -12.36 12.44
C LYS A 261 25.35 -12.32 12.23
N TRP A 262 24.73 -11.13 12.27
CA TRP A 262 23.31 -10.96 11.98
C TRP A 262 22.95 -11.27 10.52
N GLU A 263 23.92 -11.23 9.60
CA GLU A 263 23.68 -11.58 8.20
C GLU A 263 23.29 -13.05 8.02
N ASP A 264 23.86 -13.95 8.85
CA ASP A 264 23.67 -15.40 8.76
C ASP A 264 22.81 -15.96 9.92
N MET A 265 22.44 -15.13 10.89
CA MET A 265 21.60 -15.55 12.02
C MET A 265 20.21 -15.95 11.55
N PRO A 266 19.56 -16.98 12.13
CA PRO A 266 18.17 -17.28 11.84
C PRO A 266 17.29 -16.03 12.03
N TYR A 267 16.50 -15.69 10.99
CA TYR A 267 15.71 -14.46 11.03
C TYR A 267 14.78 -14.39 12.25
N ARG A 268 14.22 -15.52 12.69
CA ARG A 268 13.34 -15.58 13.84
C ARG A 268 14.03 -15.08 15.13
N GLU A 269 15.27 -15.44 15.37
CA GLU A 269 16.03 -14.98 16.54
C GLU A 269 16.20 -13.46 16.54
N LEU A 270 16.49 -12.90 15.36
CA LEU A 270 16.61 -11.45 15.20
C LEU A 270 15.26 -10.73 15.38
N ALA A 271 14.18 -11.30 14.84
CA ALA A 271 12.83 -10.77 14.97
C ALA A 271 12.33 -10.83 16.43
N ASP A 272 12.58 -11.93 17.12
CA ASP A 272 12.21 -12.10 18.54
C ASP A 272 12.96 -11.09 19.43
N ALA A 273 14.27 -10.89 19.20
CA ALA A 273 15.04 -9.87 19.91
C ALA A 273 14.48 -8.45 19.67
N TYR A 274 14.17 -8.12 18.41
CA TYR A 274 13.53 -6.84 18.08
C TYR A 274 12.18 -6.67 18.77
N ASN A 275 11.30 -7.65 18.67
CA ASN A 275 9.95 -7.58 19.26
C ASN A 275 10.01 -7.37 20.78
N LYS A 276 11.00 -7.96 21.45
CA LYS A 276 11.18 -7.84 22.89
C LYS A 276 11.63 -6.45 23.34
N VAL A 277 12.43 -5.73 22.52
CA VAL A 277 13.05 -4.48 22.94
C VAL A 277 12.44 -3.22 22.31
N SER A 278 11.78 -3.34 21.15
CA SER A 278 11.38 -2.19 20.34
C SER A 278 10.40 -1.25 21.04
N ASP A 279 9.41 -1.76 21.76
CA ASP A 279 8.42 -0.93 22.47
C ASP A 279 9.06 -0.13 23.61
N LYS A 280 10.02 -0.71 24.32
CA LYS A 280 10.79 -0.01 25.35
C LYS A 280 11.64 1.11 24.74
N VAL A 281 12.37 0.80 23.67
CA VAL A 281 13.20 1.79 22.96
C VAL A 281 12.33 2.94 22.44
N LEU A 282 11.16 2.64 21.88
CA LEU A 282 10.24 3.67 21.39
C LEU A 282 9.70 4.54 22.53
N ALA A 283 9.33 3.95 23.66
CA ALA A 283 8.86 4.68 24.83
C ALA A 283 9.94 5.63 25.40
N GLU A 284 11.20 5.23 25.38
CA GLU A 284 12.36 6.04 25.76
C GLU A 284 12.72 7.12 24.71
N GLY A 285 11.98 7.20 23.60
CA GLY A 285 12.19 8.20 22.55
C GLY A 285 13.10 7.75 21.42
N GLY A 286 13.56 6.49 21.44
CA GLY A 286 14.46 5.94 20.43
C GLY A 286 13.76 5.65 19.09
N TYR A 287 14.56 5.48 18.05
CA TYR A 287 14.15 5.02 16.74
C TYR A 287 14.06 3.50 16.70
N ILE A 288 13.03 2.96 16.06
CA ILE A 288 12.78 1.51 16.00
C ILE A 288 12.81 0.93 14.57
N GLY A 289 13.20 1.72 13.57
CA GLY A 289 13.21 1.26 12.17
C GLY A 289 11.83 1.13 11.55
N GLY A 290 11.76 0.31 10.52
CA GLY A 290 10.50 -0.08 9.89
C GLY A 290 9.90 0.94 8.91
N HIS A 291 10.70 1.89 8.45
CA HIS A 291 10.37 2.83 7.39
C HIS A 291 11.65 3.37 6.74
N PRO A 292 11.58 3.91 5.50
CA PRO A 292 12.72 4.54 4.86
C PRO A 292 13.30 5.70 5.69
N ILE A 293 14.62 5.81 5.67
CA ILE A 293 15.34 6.90 6.34
C ILE A 293 15.90 7.89 5.32
N ARG A 294 15.87 9.16 5.67
CA ARG A 294 16.43 10.23 4.85
C ARG A 294 17.94 10.12 4.73
N ASN A 295 18.43 10.01 3.49
CA ASN A 295 19.86 10.03 3.13
C ASN A 295 20.02 10.43 1.65
N SER A 296 21.15 10.11 1.02
CA SER A 296 21.36 10.36 -0.42
C SER A 296 20.47 9.51 -1.34
N TYR A 297 19.88 8.42 -0.85
CA TYR A 297 19.01 7.53 -1.60
C TYR A 297 17.52 7.93 -1.52
N TYR A 298 17.05 8.27 -0.34
CA TYR A 298 15.69 8.78 -0.09
C TYR A 298 15.76 10.19 0.50
N MET A 299 15.18 11.15 -0.20
CA MET A 299 15.33 12.58 0.12
C MET A 299 14.44 13.06 1.29
N GLY A 300 13.44 12.29 1.69
CA GLY A 300 12.53 12.63 2.77
C GLY A 300 11.09 12.89 2.31
N ASP A 301 10.20 13.22 3.27
CA ASP A 301 8.77 13.42 3.06
C ASP A 301 8.46 14.58 2.09
N PRO A 302 7.84 14.32 0.93
CA PRO A 302 7.52 15.38 -0.04
C PRO A 302 6.51 16.40 0.48
N LEU A 303 5.68 16.07 1.48
CA LEU A 303 4.77 17.04 2.08
C LEU A 303 5.54 18.08 2.91
N LYS A 304 6.68 17.70 3.49
CA LYS A 304 7.56 18.60 4.26
C LYS A 304 8.53 19.37 3.37
N ILE A 305 9.28 18.65 2.50
CA ILE A 305 10.38 19.24 1.73
C ILE A 305 10.01 19.64 0.29
N GLY A 306 8.82 19.25 -0.22
CA GLY A 306 8.41 19.43 -1.60
C GLY A 306 8.74 18.22 -2.47
N PHE A 307 8.07 18.11 -3.61
CA PHE A 307 8.28 17.01 -4.57
C PHE A 307 9.53 17.26 -5.42
N SER A 308 10.26 16.19 -5.75
CA SER A 308 11.38 16.22 -6.69
C SER A 308 10.94 16.74 -8.06
N GLU A 309 11.86 17.23 -8.88
CA GLU A 309 11.55 17.72 -10.23
C GLU A 309 10.89 16.63 -11.12
N TYR A 310 11.31 15.39 -10.96
CA TYR A 310 10.69 14.28 -11.67
C TYR A 310 9.28 14.03 -11.17
N ALA A 311 9.10 13.88 -9.86
CA ALA A 311 7.81 13.62 -9.25
C ALA A 311 6.78 14.73 -9.56
N GLN A 312 7.19 15.99 -9.70
CA GLN A 312 6.32 17.09 -10.11
C GLN A 312 5.67 16.88 -11.47
N LYS A 313 6.27 16.10 -12.36
CA LYS A 313 5.79 15.83 -13.74
C LYS A 313 4.90 14.59 -13.82
N VAL A 314 4.94 13.73 -12.82
CA VAL A 314 4.20 12.45 -12.80
C VAL A 314 2.71 12.71 -12.53
N PRO A 315 1.77 12.32 -13.41
CA PRO A 315 0.34 12.34 -13.09
C PRO A 315 0.01 11.42 -11.93
N VAL A 316 -0.91 11.87 -11.05
CA VAL A 316 -1.30 11.13 -9.85
C VAL A 316 -2.81 10.99 -9.77
N LEU A 317 -3.27 9.76 -9.50
CA LEU A 317 -4.62 9.46 -9.02
C LEU A 317 -4.50 9.09 -7.54
N ILE A 318 -5.19 9.81 -6.65
CA ILE A 318 -5.05 9.61 -5.21
C ILE A 318 -6.41 9.62 -4.52
N GLY A 319 -6.59 8.77 -3.53
CA GLY A 319 -7.83 8.77 -2.75
C GLY A 319 -7.76 7.97 -1.46
N SER A 320 -8.90 7.93 -0.80
CA SER A 320 -9.13 7.19 0.44
C SER A 320 -10.52 6.57 0.44
N VAL A 321 -10.79 5.64 1.35
CA VAL A 321 -12.12 5.12 1.61
C VAL A 321 -12.81 5.93 2.71
N PHE A 322 -14.10 5.69 2.91
CA PHE A 322 -14.94 6.44 3.86
C PHE A 322 -14.49 6.27 5.32
N GLY A 323 -14.23 5.04 5.76
CA GLY A 323 -13.85 4.73 7.14
C GLY A 323 -12.71 3.72 7.19
N GLU A 324 -11.48 4.20 7.17
CA GLU A 324 -10.29 3.36 6.98
C GLU A 324 -10.15 2.28 8.06
N MET A 325 -10.44 2.61 9.33
CA MET A 325 -10.34 1.67 10.46
C MET A 325 -11.63 0.89 10.72
N GLY A 326 -12.56 0.90 9.78
CA GLY A 326 -13.84 0.19 9.88
C GLY A 326 -13.76 -1.34 9.74
N PHE A 327 -12.68 -1.99 10.18
CA PHE A 327 -12.54 -3.46 10.13
C PHE A 327 -13.49 -4.20 11.07
N ALA A 328 -13.82 -3.60 12.23
CA ALA A 328 -14.77 -4.17 13.17
C ALA A 328 -16.17 -4.28 12.53
N PRO A 329 -17.03 -5.19 13.01
CA PRO A 329 -18.43 -5.19 12.62
C PRO A 329 -19.04 -3.79 12.75
N GLY A 330 -19.90 -3.42 11.81
CA GLY A 330 -20.65 -2.17 11.87
C GLY A 330 -21.62 -2.16 13.04
N LEU A 331 -22.38 -1.08 13.17
CA LEU A 331 -23.39 -0.96 14.21
C LEU A 331 -24.62 -1.82 13.83
N ILE A 332 -24.62 -3.09 14.26
CA ILE A 332 -25.70 -4.05 14.01
C ILE A 332 -27.01 -3.52 14.63
N GLY A 333 -28.10 -3.64 13.91
CA GLY A 333 -29.40 -3.13 14.36
C GLY A 333 -29.58 -1.62 14.18
N ARG A 334 -28.68 -0.95 13.50
CA ARG A 334 -28.68 0.52 13.29
C ARG A 334 -29.97 1.05 12.67
N ASN A 335 -30.63 0.25 11.83
CA ASN A 335 -31.88 0.62 11.15
C ASN A 335 -33.12 0.58 12.08
N GLN A 336 -33.01 -0.06 13.26
CA GLN A 336 -34.07 -0.10 14.29
C GLN A 336 -33.83 0.92 15.42
N MET A 337 -32.64 1.58 15.43
CA MET A 337 -32.30 2.56 16.48
C MET A 337 -32.99 3.89 16.24
N THR A 338 -33.39 4.52 17.33
CA THR A 338 -33.87 5.90 17.30
C THR A 338 -32.73 6.88 17.06
N GLN A 339 -33.07 8.08 16.58
CA GLN A 339 -32.07 9.14 16.37
C GLN A 339 -31.33 9.49 17.68
N GLU A 340 -32.02 9.49 18.82
CA GLU A 340 -31.39 9.78 20.12
C GLU A 340 -30.40 8.69 20.54
N GLU A 341 -30.69 7.43 20.26
CA GLU A 341 -29.76 6.32 20.52
C GLU A 341 -28.49 6.45 19.67
N LEU A 342 -28.64 6.74 18.38
CA LEU A 342 -27.52 6.96 17.48
C LEU A 342 -26.68 8.15 17.92
N ILE A 343 -27.28 9.27 18.29
CA ILE A 343 -26.56 10.45 18.80
C ILE A 343 -25.73 10.09 20.04
N ARG A 344 -26.29 9.35 21.00
CA ARG A 344 -25.55 8.92 22.21
C ARG A 344 -24.34 8.03 21.89
N ILE A 345 -24.44 7.20 20.82
CA ILE A 345 -23.32 6.36 20.39
C ILE A 345 -22.23 7.23 19.76
N VAL A 346 -22.61 8.15 18.88
CA VAL A 346 -21.70 9.08 18.22
C VAL A 346 -21.02 10.02 19.24
N GLU A 347 -21.75 10.44 20.28
CA GLU A 347 -21.24 11.28 21.37
C GLU A 347 -20.08 10.63 22.13
N LYS A 348 -20.09 9.32 22.32
CA LYS A 348 -18.95 8.60 22.92
C LYS A 348 -17.66 8.74 22.11
N ARG A 349 -17.78 8.99 20.82
CA ARG A 349 -16.64 9.12 19.90
C ARG A 349 -16.14 10.55 19.75
N PHE A 350 -17.05 11.52 19.70
CA PHE A 350 -16.70 12.92 19.38
C PHE A 350 -16.94 13.89 20.53
N GLY A 351 -17.49 13.44 21.66
CA GLY A 351 -17.69 14.26 22.87
C GLY A 351 -18.47 15.54 22.60
N GLU A 352 -17.93 16.67 23.04
CA GLU A 352 -18.53 18.00 22.84
C GLU A 352 -18.63 18.44 21.37
N HIS A 353 -17.85 17.84 20.48
CA HIS A 353 -17.87 18.11 19.04
C HIS A 353 -19.00 17.36 18.28
N THR A 354 -19.79 16.52 18.96
CA THR A 354 -20.78 15.65 18.31
C THR A 354 -21.75 16.41 17.41
N GLN A 355 -22.30 17.53 17.86
CA GLN A 355 -23.29 18.27 17.08
C GLN A 355 -22.67 18.93 15.84
N SER A 356 -21.48 19.50 15.96
CA SER A 356 -20.77 20.09 14.82
C SER A 356 -20.33 19.02 13.81
N VAL A 357 -19.92 17.84 14.27
CA VAL A 357 -19.57 16.69 13.40
C VAL A 357 -20.83 16.20 12.67
N ILE A 358 -21.96 16.01 13.35
CA ILE A 358 -23.23 15.57 12.72
C ILE A 358 -23.69 16.57 11.67
N GLN A 359 -23.61 17.88 11.96
CA GLN A 359 -23.99 18.93 11.02
C GLN A 359 -23.09 18.93 9.77
N ALA A 360 -21.78 18.87 9.96
CA ALA A 360 -20.82 18.81 8.86
C ALA A 360 -20.97 17.51 8.05
N TYR A 361 -21.26 16.40 8.72
CA TYR A 361 -21.53 15.11 8.08
C TYR A 361 -22.78 15.16 7.18
N ALA A 362 -23.88 15.71 7.68
CA ALA A 362 -25.10 15.85 6.88
C ALA A 362 -24.93 16.72 5.62
N GLN A 363 -24.01 17.69 5.66
CA GLN A 363 -23.65 18.50 4.49
C GLN A 363 -22.73 17.72 3.51
N ALA A 364 -21.76 16.99 4.05
CA ALA A 364 -20.83 16.20 3.24
C ALA A 364 -21.49 14.97 2.61
N TYR A 365 -22.38 14.28 3.34
CA TYR A 365 -23.03 13.04 2.93
C TYR A 365 -24.56 13.11 3.14
N PRO A 366 -25.26 13.95 2.34
CA PRO A 366 -26.70 14.16 2.52
C PRO A 366 -27.48 12.85 2.32
N GLY A 367 -28.38 12.56 3.26
CA GLY A 367 -29.25 11.39 3.22
C GLY A 367 -28.65 10.12 3.82
N ARG A 368 -27.38 10.10 4.20
CA ARG A 368 -26.76 8.96 4.91
C ARG A 368 -27.08 8.97 6.40
N SER A 369 -27.06 7.79 7.00
CA SER A 369 -27.30 7.63 8.44
C SER A 369 -26.12 8.16 9.25
N ILE A 370 -26.40 8.85 10.37
CA ILE A 370 -25.35 9.24 11.33
C ILE A 370 -24.66 8.04 12.00
N ALA A 371 -25.26 6.85 11.90
CA ALA A 371 -24.60 5.60 12.31
C ALA A 371 -23.25 5.37 11.60
N ASP A 372 -23.08 5.87 10.40
CA ASP A 372 -21.83 5.78 9.65
C ASP A 372 -20.66 6.48 10.36
N LEU A 373 -20.96 7.51 11.17
CA LEU A 373 -19.98 8.21 11.99
C LEU A 373 -19.30 7.31 13.03
N THR A 374 -19.86 6.14 13.32
CA THR A 374 -19.24 5.15 14.21
C THR A 374 -17.97 4.53 13.61
N THR A 375 -17.86 4.51 12.29
CA THR A 375 -16.69 4.00 11.55
C THR A 375 -15.92 5.07 10.78
N TYR A 376 -16.48 6.29 10.66
CA TYR A 376 -15.82 7.38 9.95
C TYR A 376 -14.53 7.79 10.65
N ASP A 377 -13.44 7.95 9.89
CA ASP A 377 -12.18 8.51 10.35
C ASP A 377 -11.50 9.36 9.27
N ILE A 378 -10.43 10.04 9.67
CA ILE A 378 -9.72 10.99 8.80
C ILE A 378 -8.25 10.64 8.58
N PHE A 379 -7.82 9.43 9.00
CA PHE A 379 -6.40 9.09 9.10
C PHE A 379 -5.68 9.10 7.75
N PHE A 380 -6.34 8.67 6.69
CA PHE A 380 -5.84 8.80 5.32
C PHE A 380 -6.49 10.00 4.59
N ARG A 381 -7.74 10.32 4.93
CA ARG A 381 -8.48 11.39 4.25
C ARG A 381 -7.81 12.76 4.41
N LYS A 382 -7.41 13.12 5.63
CA LYS A 382 -6.74 14.40 5.90
C LYS A 382 -5.39 14.48 5.16
N PRO A 383 -4.48 13.48 5.23
CA PRO A 383 -3.24 13.47 4.46
C PRO A 383 -3.44 13.51 2.94
N VAL A 384 -4.49 12.88 2.40
CA VAL A 384 -4.83 12.99 0.96
C VAL A 384 -5.18 14.45 0.61
N ILE A 385 -5.95 15.13 1.45
CA ILE A 385 -6.25 16.58 1.26
C ILE A 385 -4.94 17.39 1.26
N ASP A 386 -4.04 17.15 2.20
CA ASP A 386 -2.78 17.88 2.31
C ASP A 386 -1.86 17.58 1.11
N PHE A 387 -1.84 16.34 0.64
CA PHE A 387 -1.15 15.95 -0.60
C PHE A 387 -1.69 16.72 -1.81
N VAL A 388 -3.01 16.74 -2.01
CA VAL A 388 -3.65 17.47 -3.11
C VAL A 388 -3.31 18.96 -3.04
N LYS A 389 -3.43 19.57 -1.87
CA LYS A 389 -3.09 20.99 -1.64
C LYS A 389 -1.63 21.29 -1.99
N LYS A 390 -0.70 20.44 -1.53
CA LYS A 390 0.72 20.62 -1.83
C LYS A 390 1.01 20.41 -3.31
N ARG A 391 0.46 19.35 -3.87
CA ARG A 391 0.80 18.91 -5.22
C ARG A 391 0.24 19.83 -6.32
N LYS A 392 -0.97 20.38 -6.15
CA LYS A 392 -1.60 21.29 -7.11
C LYS A 392 -0.84 22.60 -7.33
N THR A 393 0.09 22.95 -6.43
CA THR A 393 0.94 24.12 -6.60
C THR A 393 1.98 23.97 -7.72
N TYR A 394 2.23 22.71 -8.16
CA TYR A 394 3.11 22.40 -9.27
C TYR A 394 2.29 22.26 -10.56
N LYS A 395 2.51 23.15 -11.52
CA LYS A 395 1.70 23.23 -12.77
C LYS A 395 2.01 22.13 -13.81
N GLN A 396 2.90 21.21 -13.50
CA GLN A 396 3.49 20.31 -14.50
C GLN A 396 2.77 18.99 -14.69
N SER A 397 1.85 18.60 -13.80
CA SER A 397 1.09 17.36 -13.96
C SER A 397 -0.32 17.42 -13.37
N ASN A 398 -1.17 16.54 -13.86
CA ASN A 398 -2.54 16.41 -13.41
C ASN A 398 -2.61 15.61 -12.11
N ILE A 399 -3.48 16.03 -11.20
CA ILE A 399 -3.89 15.28 -10.01
C ILE A 399 -5.38 15.02 -10.10
N TYR A 400 -5.75 13.78 -9.91
CA TYR A 400 -7.14 13.35 -9.77
C TYR A 400 -7.34 12.78 -8.38
N ALA A 401 -8.41 13.19 -7.72
CA ALA A 401 -8.66 12.76 -6.34
C ALA A 401 -10.03 12.09 -6.22
N TYR A 402 -10.14 11.11 -5.31
CA TYR A 402 -11.41 10.41 -5.06
C TYR A 402 -11.62 10.10 -3.57
N VAL A 403 -12.89 9.82 -3.24
CA VAL A 403 -13.31 9.16 -2.00
C VAL A 403 -14.21 7.99 -2.35
N PHE A 404 -13.83 6.79 -1.93
CA PHE A 404 -14.63 5.60 -2.07
C PHE A 404 -15.59 5.50 -0.88
N ALA A 405 -16.84 5.87 -1.12
CA ALA A 405 -17.88 6.03 -0.10
C ALA A 405 -18.99 4.97 -0.22
N VAL A 406 -18.69 3.84 -0.84
CA VAL A 406 -19.64 2.73 -1.05
C VAL A 406 -20.13 2.19 0.29
N GLU A 407 -21.41 1.85 0.34
CA GLU A 407 -22.04 1.15 1.46
C GLU A 407 -22.30 -0.31 1.09
N PHE A 408 -21.78 -1.23 1.88
CA PHE A 408 -21.93 -2.67 1.71
C PHE A 408 -23.15 -3.18 2.49
N PRO A 409 -23.87 -4.22 2.01
CA PRO A 409 -25.05 -4.75 2.67
C PRO A 409 -24.72 -5.63 3.89
N LEU A 410 -23.64 -5.32 4.58
CA LEU A 410 -23.23 -5.95 5.83
C LEU A 410 -23.72 -5.13 7.02
N ASP A 411 -24.03 -5.77 8.15
CA ASP A 411 -24.35 -5.09 9.42
C ASP A 411 -25.41 -3.99 9.26
N ASP A 412 -26.45 -4.23 8.48
CA ASP A 412 -27.52 -3.28 8.14
C ASP A 412 -27.02 -2.01 7.41
N GLY A 413 -25.95 -2.10 6.68
CA GLY A 413 -25.33 -1.02 5.90
C GLY A 413 -23.96 -0.62 6.47
N LYS A 414 -22.90 -1.27 6.01
CA LYS A 414 -21.52 -1.00 6.43
C LYS A 414 -20.85 -0.07 5.44
N PRO A 415 -20.37 1.13 5.85
CA PRO A 415 -19.54 1.97 4.99
C PRO A 415 -18.24 1.29 4.60
N ALA A 416 -17.67 1.70 3.47
CA ALA A 416 -16.37 1.25 2.99
C ALA A 416 -15.29 1.35 4.08
N TRP A 417 -14.48 0.31 4.19
CA TRP A 417 -13.34 0.18 5.11
C TRP A 417 -12.05 0.02 4.34
N HIS A 418 -10.91 0.08 5.02
CA HIS A 418 -9.58 -0.06 4.42
C HIS A 418 -9.48 -1.32 3.56
N CYS A 419 -8.96 -1.23 2.34
CA CYS A 419 -8.86 -2.28 1.33
C CYS A 419 -10.18 -2.67 0.62
N SER A 420 -11.35 -2.14 1.01
CA SER A 420 -12.63 -2.54 0.43
C SER A 420 -12.83 -2.17 -1.05
N ASP A 421 -12.00 -1.26 -1.57
CA ASP A 421 -11.99 -0.82 -2.97
C ASP A 421 -11.20 -1.76 -3.92
N LEU A 422 -10.34 -2.63 -3.37
CA LEU A 422 -9.36 -3.39 -4.16
C LEU A 422 -9.98 -4.40 -5.13
N ALA A 423 -11.01 -5.12 -4.70
CA ALA A 423 -11.67 -6.09 -5.57
C ALA A 423 -12.23 -5.45 -6.85
N PHE A 424 -12.73 -4.22 -6.75
CA PHE A 424 -13.25 -3.45 -7.89
C PHE A 424 -12.14 -2.93 -8.81
N VAL A 425 -10.99 -2.55 -8.24
CA VAL A 425 -9.82 -2.09 -9.01
C VAL A 425 -9.22 -3.22 -9.84
N PHE A 426 -9.08 -4.41 -9.25
CA PHE A 426 -8.50 -5.57 -9.91
C PHE A 426 -9.49 -6.35 -10.79
N HIS A 427 -10.76 -5.95 -10.82
CA HIS A 427 -11.82 -6.70 -11.48
C HIS A 427 -11.98 -8.13 -10.92
N ASN A 428 -11.89 -8.28 -9.61
CA ASN A 428 -11.86 -9.54 -8.87
C ASN A 428 -13.00 -9.66 -7.84
N THR A 429 -14.12 -8.99 -8.06
CA THR A 429 -15.30 -9.09 -7.17
C THR A 429 -15.88 -10.50 -7.17
N ASP A 430 -15.70 -11.26 -8.25
CA ASP A 430 -16.03 -12.68 -8.36
C ASP A 430 -15.24 -13.57 -7.37
N LYS A 431 -14.07 -13.12 -6.92
CA LYS A 431 -13.18 -13.83 -5.98
C LYS A 431 -13.36 -13.35 -4.54
N VAL A 432 -14.07 -12.24 -4.30
CA VAL A 432 -14.21 -11.59 -3.01
C VAL A 432 -15.69 -11.50 -2.61
N PRO A 433 -16.24 -12.49 -1.90
CA PRO A 433 -17.69 -12.60 -1.64
C PRO A 433 -18.32 -11.35 -1.00
N VAL A 434 -17.59 -10.63 -0.13
CA VAL A 434 -18.08 -9.42 0.52
C VAL A 434 -18.35 -8.28 -0.47
N ALA A 435 -17.70 -8.28 -1.62
CA ALA A 435 -17.91 -7.30 -2.68
C ALA A 435 -19.19 -7.56 -3.50
N ASN A 436 -19.87 -8.69 -3.28
CA ASN A 436 -21.08 -9.02 -4.03
C ASN A 436 -22.31 -8.28 -3.49
N MET A 437 -22.67 -7.20 -4.16
CA MET A 437 -23.83 -6.35 -3.89
C MET A 437 -24.81 -6.45 -5.05
N PRO A 438 -25.96 -7.15 -4.90
CA PRO A 438 -26.90 -7.36 -6.01
C PRO A 438 -27.33 -6.04 -6.68
N GLY A 439 -27.17 -5.97 -8.01
CA GLY A 439 -27.50 -4.80 -8.83
C GLY A 439 -26.51 -3.64 -8.80
N VAL A 440 -25.46 -3.72 -7.98
CA VAL A 440 -24.44 -2.67 -7.81
C VAL A 440 -23.08 -3.13 -8.33
N THR A 441 -22.60 -4.30 -7.90
CA THR A 441 -21.22 -4.78 -8.09
C THR A 441 -20.73 -4.67 -9.51
N ASP A 442 -21.45 -5.25 -10.48
CA ASP A 442 -20.98 -5.33 -11.88
C ASP A 442 -20.72 -3.94 -12.48
N LYS A 443 -21.63 -2.98 -12.23
CA LYS A 443 -21.50 -1.62 -12.74
C LYS A 443 -20.39 -0.83 -12.04
N LEU A 444 -20.27 -1.02 -10.73
CA LEU A 444 -19.25 -0.36 -9.92
C LEU A 444 -17.86 -0.86 -10.31
N GLU A 445 -17.70 -2.18 -10.41
CA GLU A 445 -16.46 -2.83 -10.83
C GLU A 445 -16.02 -2.39 -12.22
N GLU A 446 -16.93 -2.45 -13.20
CA GLU A 446 -16.64 -2.02 -14.58
C GLU A 446 -16.15 -0.57 -14.62
N LYS A 447 -16.86 0.35 -13.96
CA LYS A 447 -16.50 1.78 -13.94
C LYS A 447 -15.16 2.01 -13.24
N MET A 448 -14.95 1.37 -12.09
CA MET A 448 -13.77 1.58 -11.29
C MET A 448 -12.52 1.01 -11.97
N CYS A 449 -12.57 -0.24 -12.41
CA CYS A 449 -11.47 -0.84 -13.15
C CYS A 449 -11.15 -0.03 -14.42
N LYS A 450 -12.18 0.39 -15.18
CA LYS A 450 -12.02 1.21 -16.39
C LYS A 450 -11.35 2.55 -16.10
N ALA A 451 -11.71 3.24 -15.02
CA ALA A 451 -11.09 4.50 -14.63
C ALA A 451 -9.60 4.34 -14.30
N TRP A 452 -9.24 3.31 -13.54
CA TRP A 452 -7.84 3.00 -13.20
C TRP A 452 -7.02 2.62 -14.42
N VAL A 453 -7.56 1.76 -15.28
CA VAL A 453 -6.92 1.35 -16.55
C VAL A 453 -6.73 2.54 -17.49
N ASN A 454 -7.75 3.39 -17.66
CA ASN A 454 -7.63 4.57 -18.53
C ASN A 454 -6.62 5.58 -17.96
N PHE A 455 -6.60 5.79 -16.64
CA PHE A 455 -5.55 6.59 -16.02
C PHE A 455 -4.16 5.98 -16.29
N ALA A 456 -4.01 4.68 -16.16
CA ALA A 456 -2.75 4.01 -16.46
C ALA A 456 -2.34 4.18 -17.94
N LYS A 457 -3.29 4.11 -18.87
CA LYS A 457 -3.04 4.31 -20.30
C LYS A 457 -2.68 5.75 -20.65
N THR A 458 -3.42 6.71 -20.14
CA THR A 458 -3.43 8.09 -20.66
C THR A 458 -3.06 9.17 -19.64
N GLY A 459 -3.07 8.85 -18.35
CA GLY A 459 -2.97 9.82 -17.26
C GLY A 459 -4.30 10.51 -16.91
N ILE A 460 -5.42 10.05 -17.48
CA ILE A 460 -6.77 10.60 -17.25
C ILE A 460 -7.71 9.45 -16.85
N PRO A 461 -8.39 9.51 -15.67
CA PRO A 461 -9.32 8.48 -15.22
C PRO A 461 -10.67 8.58 -15.90
N PHE A 462 -10.69 8.49 -17.22
CA PHE A 462 -11.90 8.58 -18.04
C PHE A 462 -12.74 7.31 -17.91
N ILE A 463 -14.05 7.46 -17.72
CA ILE A 463 -15.00 6.35 -17.64
C ILE A 463 -15.85 6.32 -18.92
N ASP A 464 -16.65 7.37 -19.12
CA ASP A 464 -17.48 7.59 -20.30
C ASP A 464 -17.82 9.09 -20.43
N GLU A 465 -18.55 9.46 -21.47
CA GLU A 465 -18.90 10.85 -21.76
C GLU A 465 -19.89 11.47 -20.75
N THR A 466 -20.52 10.64 -19.92
CA THR A 466 -21.53 11.10 -18.94
C THR A 466 -20.93 11.43 -17.58
N ILE A 467 -19.70 10.96 -17.30
CA ILE A 467 -19.01 11.14 -16.02
C ILE A 467 -17.73 11.94 -16.23
N ALA A 468 -17.82 13.24 -16.00
CA ALA A 468 -16.64 14.10 -16.00
C ALA A 468 -15.84 13.90 -14.69
N TRP A 469 -14.53 13.66 -14.81
CA TRP A 469 -13.61 13.63 -13.69
C TRP A 469 -12.48 14.64 -13.94
N PRO A 470 -12.68 15.93 -13.59
CA PRO A 470 -11.68 16.97 -13.80
C PRO A 470 -10.51 16.81 -12.83
N ALA A 471 -9.33 17.18 -13.30
CA ALA A 471 -8.15 17.28 -12.44
C ALA A 471 -8.33 18.40 -11.39
N CYS A 472 -7.62 18.27 -10.28
CA CYS A 472 -7.43 19.36 -9.34
C CYS A 472 -6.50 20.43 -9.97
N THR A 473 -6.82 21.70 -9.74
CA THR A 473 -6.04 22.85 -10.22
C THR A 473 -5.61 23.74 -9.07
N GLU A 474 -4.85 24.81 -9.34
CA GLU A 474 -4.55 25.81 -8.30
C GLU A 474 -5.82 26.34 -7.63
N GLU A 475 -6.90 26.51 -8.40
CA GLU A 475 -8.15 27.12 -7.95
C GLU A 475 -9.14 26.10 -7.38
N THR A 476 -9.15 24.87 -7.90
CA THR A 476 -10.15 23.84 -7.59
C THR A 476 -9.54 22.59 -6.99
N GLU A 477 -10.22 22.00 -6.02
CA GLU A 477 -9.88 20.72 -5.41
C GLU A 477 -11.06 19.75 -5.58
N ASN A 478 -11.10 19.12 -6.76
CA ASN A 478 -12.18 18.24 -7.18
C ASN A 478 -11.97 16.82 -6.69
N TYR A 479 -12.97 16.24 -6.05
CA TYR A 479 -12.97 14.83 -5.62
C TYR A 479 -14.10 14.09 -6.30
N MET A 480 -13.78 12.96 -6.93
CA MET A 480 -14.79 12.00 -7.35
C MET A 480 -15.28 11.24 -6.12
N VAL A 481 -16.51 11.47 -5.73
CA VAL A 481 -17.19 10.67 -4.70
C VAL A 481 -17.82 9.47 -5.39
N ILE A 482 -17.27 8.30 -5.07
CA ILE A 482 -17.68 6.99 -5.63
C ILE A 482 -18.63 6.35 -4.63
N ASP A 483 -19.90 6.29 -4.98
CA ASP A 483 -20.95 5.66 -4.17
C ASP A 483 -21.62 4.53 -4.96
N ASN A 484 -22.50 3.76 -4.33
CA ASN A 484 -23.19 2.60 -4.91
C ASN A 484 -23.84 2.92 -6.26
N ASP A 485 -24.60 4.00 -6.32
CA ASP A 485 -25.38 4.38 -7.51
C ASP A 485 -24.86 5.61 -8.24
N LYS A 486 -24.07 6.46 -7.55
CA LYS A 486 -23.71 7.77 -8.07
C LYS A 486 -22.22 8.02 -7.98
N TRP A 487 -21.67 8.48 -9.09
CA TRP A 487 -20.34 9.04 -9.16
C TRP A 487 -20.46 10.54 -9.38
N GLN A 488 -19.99 11.32 -8.43
CA GLN A 488 -20.16 12.77 -8.44
C GLN A 488 -18.84 13.47 -8.15
N VAL A 489 -18.49 14.43 -8.98
CA VAL A 489 -17.42 15.38 -8.67
C VAL A 489 -17.94 16.42 -7.68
N ARG A 490 -17.25 16.55 -6.57
CA ARG A 490 -17.57 17.53 -5.53
C ARG A 490 -16.31 18.25 -5.09
N GLU A 491 -16.38 19.59 -5.09
CA GLU A 491 -15.25 20.42 -4.66
C GLU A 491 -15.25 20.55 -3.12
N LYS A 492 -14.12 20.18 -2.48
CA LYS A 492 -13.87 20.35 -1.01
C LYS A 492 -15.03 19.91 -0.11
N PHE A 493 -15.79 18.92 -0.55
CA PHE A 493 -17.14 18.63 -0.04
C PHE A 493 -17.20 18.22 1.44
N ASP A 494 -16.12 17.62 1.95
CA ASP A 494 -16.04 17.09 3.33
C ASP A 494 -14.98 17.81 4.18
N TYR A 495 -14.45 18.95 3.72
CA TYR A 495 -13.39 19.67 4.43
C TYR A 495 -13.81 20.14 5.82
N GLU A 496 -15.04 20.63 5.95
CA GLU A 496 -15.57 21.00 7.25
C GLU A 496 -15.76 19.79 8.15
N LEU A 497 -16.22 18.67 7.62
CA LEU A 497 -16.32 17.41 8.38
C LEU A 497 -14.94 16.95 8.86
N VAL A 498 -13.95 16.91 7.97
CA VAL A 498 -12.56 16.53 8.32
C VAL A 498 -12.01 17.44 9.41
N LYS A 499 -12.28 18.76 9.32
CA LYS A 499 -11.88 19.74 10.34
C LYS A 499 -12.54 19.46 11.69
N GLN A 500 -13.87 19.30 11.73
CA GLN A 500 -14.60 19.05 12.98
C GLN A 500 -14.18 17.74 13.64
N VAL A 501 -13.89 16.69 12.84
CA VAL A 501 -13.38 15.42 13.36
C VAL A 501 -11.94 15.57 13.87
N ALA A 502 -11.08 16.36 13.21
CA ALA A 502 -9.74 16.66 13.71
C ALA A 502 -9.79 17.47 15.03
N ASP A 503 -10.67 18.47 15.11
CA ASP A 503 -10.87 19.31 16.30
C ASP A 503 -11.39 18.49 17.50
N SER A 504 -12.14 17.39 17.27
CA SER A 504 -12.55 16.46 18.33
C SER A 504 -11.38 15.69 18.97
N GLY A 505 -10.16 15.87 18.46
CA GLY A 505 -8.96 15.25 19.00
C GLY A 505 -8.73 13.81 18.56
N MET A 506 -9.40 13.36 17.48
CA MET A 506 -9.17 12.03 16.91
C MET A 506 -7.69 11.86 16.53
N LYS A 507 -7.05 10.79 17.05
CA LYS A 507 -5.64 10.51 16.84
C LYS A 507 -5.43 9.30 15.94
N SER A 508 -4.50 9.40 15.01
CA SER A 508 -4.13 8.31 14.12
C SER A 508 -3.44 7.18 14.92
N PRO A 509 -3.91 5.94 14.81
CA PRO A 509 -3.25 4.79 15.42
C PRO A 509 -1.88 4.48 14.77
N PHE A 510 -1.63 5.05 13.59
CA PHE A 510 -0.38 4.87 12.83
C PHE A 510 0.69 5.90 13.19
N SER A 511 0.36 6.96 13.96
CA SER A 511 1.33 7.98 14.36
C SER A 511 2.33 7.42 15.36
N ILE A 512 3.61 7.45 14.99
CA ILE A 512 4.71 7.01 15.86
C ILE A 512 4.76 7.84 17.16
N LYS A 513 4.40 9.14 17.07
CA LYS A 513 4.34 10.03 18.22
C LYS A 513 3.23 9.64 19.20
N GLU A 514 2.05 9.27 18.70
CA GLU A 514 0.94 8.84 19.55
C GLU A 514 1.21 7.45 20.14
N ARG A 515 1.81 6.52 19.38
CA ARG A 515 2.26 5.21 19.90
C ARG A 515 3.26 5.40 21.04
N ARG A 516 4.25 6.28 20.88
CA ARG A 516 5.23 6.61 21.93
C ARG A 516 4.54 7.11 23.20
N LYS A 517 3.61 8.07 23.08
CA LYS A 517 2.85 8.60 24.24
C LYS A 517 2.05 7.51 24.94
N MET A 518 1.41 6.64 24.19
CA MET A 518 0.64 5.52 24.75
C MET A 518 1.53 4.58 25.55
N LEU A 519 2.68 4.18 25.02
CA LEU A 519 3.65 3.33 25.69
C LEU A 519 4.20 3.97 26.96
N GLN A 520 4.56 5.27 26.92
CA GLN A 520 5.00 6.03 28.10
C GLN A 520 3.95 6.07 29.21
N LYS A 521 2.68 6.27 28.83
CA LYS A 521 1.57 6.23 29.79
C LYS A 521 1.41 4.85 30.42
N THR A 522 1.46 3.78 29.62
CA THR A 522 1.37 2.40 30.11
C THR A 522 2.51 2.06 31.06
N GLN A 523 3.75 2.46 30.75
CA GLN A 523 4.90 2.26 31.64
C GLN A 523 4.71 2.98 32.98
N LYS A 524 4.31 4.25 32.94
CA LYS A 524 4.06 5.02 34.17
C LYS A 524 2.97 4.40 35.06
N GLU A 525 1.87 3.95 34.45
CA GLU A 525 0.78 3.26 35.16
C GLU A 525 1.24 1.92 35.76
N ALA A 526 2.14 1.20 35.09
CA ALA A 526 2.73 -0.04 35.60
C ALA A 526 3.67 0.22 36.81
N GLU A 527 4.53 1.24 36.72
CA GLU A 527 5.40 1.69 37.80
C GLU A 527 4.58 2.11 39.03
N GLU A 528 3.52 2.90 38.84
CA GLU A 528 2.61 3.32 39.94
C GLU A 528 1.93 2.13 40.63
N LYS A 529 1.67 1.04 39.91
CA LYS A 529 1.07 -0.20 40.39
C LYS A 529 2.12 -1.20 40.93
N GLY A 530 3.40 -0.91 40.85
CA GLY A 530 4.49 -1.80 41.26
C GLY A 530 4.60 -3.05 40.38
N VAL A 531 4.10 -2.99 39.13
CA VAL A 531 4.20 -4.07 38.14
C VAL A 531 5.35 -3.74 37.21
N PHE A 532 6.41 -4.54 37.23
CA PHE A 532 7.50 -4.42 36.26
C PHE A 532 7.07 -5.12 34.97
N LEU A 533 6.88 -4.35 33.89
CA LEU A 533 6.71 -4.89 32.54
C LEU A 533 8.10 -5.37 32.06
N HIS A 534 8.27 -6.67 31.98
CA HIS A 534 9.48 -7.31 31.43
C HIS A 534 9.37 -7.44 29.91
#